data_ee5cac060ba2c364440f1e6b10ef5ff0
#
_entry.id   ee5cac060ba2c364440f1e6b10ef5ff0
#
_cell.length_a   1.000
_cell.length_b   1.000
_cell.length_c   1.000
_cell.angle_alpha   90.00
_cell.angle_beta   90.00
_cell.angle_gamma   90.00
#
_symmetry.space_group_name_H-M   'P 1'
#
loop_
_entity.id
_entity.type
_entity.pdbx_description
1 polymer ?
#
loop_
_entity_poly.entity_id
_entity_poly.type
_entity_poly.pdbx_seq_one_letter_code
_entity_poly.pdbx_strand_id
1 'polypeptide(L)'
;LIAMAISSILLLSSARFLPALQREILRNTRQLALEDEIWQRAYTVAKHLQRAGYCRGNCVGEGLVISAKGDCVIARWDANGNGVWESSSAKEADAIGFRLQDKVLETLRGATGCTGKGWEKMTDQTTIQIQAFQVERLNFSGYSPLLTLRLRGVSNDEPQKVVEAVYSVTGFNL
;
A
#
# COMPACT_ATOMS: atom_id res chain seq x y z
N LEU A 1 60.68 12.31 -3.32
CA LEU A 1 59.89 13.46 -2.83
C LEU A 1 58.67 13.75 -3.71
N ILE A 2 58.82 13.84 -5.03
CA ILE A 2 57.67 14.10 -5.96
C ILE A 2 56.65 12.97 -5.93
N ALA A 3 57.10 11.69 -5.93
CA ALA A 3 56.18 10.54 -5.86
C ALA A 3 55.38 10.53 -4.56
N MET A 4 55.94 10.90 -3.43
CA MET A 4 55.23 10.97 -2.15
C MET A 4 54.18 12.10 -2.14
N ALA A 5 54.47 13.24 -2.77
CA ALA A 5 53.53 14.34 -2.87
C ALA A 5 52.30 13.95 -3.75
N ILE A 6 52.53 13.30 -4.88
CA ILE A 6 51.44 12.82 -5.77
C ILE A 6 50.59 11.79 -5.08
N SER A 7 51.19 10.81 -4.38
CA SER A 7 50.46 9.75 -3.63
C SER A 7 49.60 10.37 -2.51
N SER A 8 50.08 11.40 -1.81
CA SER A 8 49.34 12.08 -0.76
C SER A 8 48.11 12.82 -1.29
N ILE A 9 48.20 13.45 -2.46
CA ILE A 9 47.11 14.17 -3.10
C ILE A 9 46.01 13.16 -3.55
N LEU A 10 46.41 12.04 -4.14
CA LEU A 10 45.48 10.96 -4.56
C LEU A 10 44.72 10.34 -3.36
N LEU A 11 45.44 10.07 -2.26
CA LEU A 11 44.83 9.54 -1.05
C LEU A 11 43.84 10.54 -0.40
N LEU A 12 44.20 11.83 -0.33
CA LEU A 12 43.30 12.87 0.19
C LEU A 12 42.06 13.05 -0.68
N SER A 13 42.20 12.97 -2.00
CA SER A 13 41.07 13.04 -2.93
C SER A 13 40.12 11.87 -2.77
N SER A 14 40.67 10.66 -2.68
CA SER A 14 39.87 9.44 -2.47
C SER A 14 39.16 9.44 -1.12
N ALA A 15 39.80 9.90 -0.07
CA ALA A 15 39.23 9.97 1.28
C ALA A 15 38.03 10.94 1.38
N ARG A 16 37.93 11.96 0.52
CA ARG A 16 36.79 12.87 0.45
C ARG A 16 35.68 12.38 -0.49
N PHE A 17 36.06 11.78 -1.60
CA PHE A 17 35.11 11.32 -2.62
C PHE A 17 34.31 10.09 -2.17
N LEU A 18 34.96 9.11 -1.55
CA LEU A 18 34.36 7.85 -1.17
C LEU A 18 33.17 7.99 -0.20
N PRO A 19 33.25 8.80 0.89
CA PRO A 19 32.12 9.03 1.79
C PRO A 19 30.95 9.76 1.12
N ALA A 20 31.22 10.66 0.18
CA ALA A 20 30.17 11.36 -0.57
C ALA A 20 29.40 10.39 -1.48
N LEU A 21 30.11 9.52 -2.19
CA LEU A 21 29.53 8.49 -3.03
C LEU A 21 28.71 7.49 -2.20
N GLN A 22 29.22 7.05 -1.07
CA GLN A 22 28.50 6.13 -0.17
C GLN A 22 27.19 6.74 0.34
N ARG A 23 27.18 8.02 0.72
CA ARG A 23 25.97 8.72 1.15
C ARG A 23 24.92 8.77 0.05
N GLU A 24 25.33 9.07 -1.18
CA GLU A 24 24.42 9.13 -2.31
C GLU A 24 23.83 7.75 -2.66
N ILE A 25 24.64 6.70 -2.63
CA ILE A 25 24.18 5.32 -2.83
C ILE A 25 23.15 4.94 -1.77
N LEU A 26 23.44 5.20 -0.48
CA LEU A 26 22.52 4.90 0.62
C LEU A 26 21.20 5.67 0.47
N ARG A 27 21.26 6.91 0.06
CA ARG A 27 20.10 7.76 -0.17
C ARG A 27 19.22 7.22 -1.30
N ASN A 28 19.83 6.85 -2.43
CA ASN A 28 19.12 6.26 -3.56
C ASN A 28 18.51 4.90 -3.19
N THR A 29 19.22 4.06 -2.44
CA THR A 29 18.72 2.77 -1.98
C THR A 29 17.50 2.92 -1.07
N ARG A 30 17.50 3.90 -0.16
CA ARG A 30 16.34 4.20 0.70
C ARG A 30 15.13 4.69 -0.09
N GLN A 31 15.36 5.51 -1.12
CA GLN A 31 14.30 5.97 -2.00
C GLN A 31 13.64 4.80 -2.76
N LEU A 32 14.44 3.92 -3.33
CA LEU A 32 13.95 2.71 -4.00
C LEU A 32 13.19 1.79 -3.05
N ALA A 33 13.65 1.64 -1.81
CA ALA A 33 12.95 0.85 -0.80
C ALA A 33 11.58 1.44 -0.44
N LEU A 34 11.46 2.77 -0.35
CA LEU A 34 10.18 3.44 -0.15
C LEU A 34 9.24 3.21 -1.34
N GLU A 35 9.74 3.37 -2.57
CA GLU A 35 8.96 3.14 -3.78
C GLU A 35 8.44 1.71 -3.82
N ASP A 36 9.29 0.73 -3.59
CA ASP A 36 8.92 -0.68 -3.56
C ASP A 36 7.86 -0.97 -2.50
N GLU A 37 8.03 -0.48 -1.27
CA GLU A 37 7.04 -0.63 -0.19
C GLU A 37 5.67 -0.04 -0.57
N ILE A 38 5.62 1.19 -1.09
CA ILE A 38 4.37 1.85 -1.47
C ILE A 38 3.67 1.09 -2.61
N TRP A 39 4.42 0.69 -3.65
CA TRP A 39 3.87 -0.08 -4.76
C TRP A 39 3.39 -1.47 -4.35
N GLN A 40 4.12 -2.19 -3.50
CA GLN A 40 3.70 -3.50 -2.99
C GLN A 40 2.42 -3.41 -2.17
N ARG A 41 2.29 -2.40 -1.29
CA ARG A 41 1.07 -2.20 -0.50
C ARG A 41 -0.12 -1.84 -1.38
N ALA A 42 0.07 -0.94 -2.32
CA ALA A 42 -0.97 -0.57 -3.28
C ALA A 42 -1.41 -1.78 -4.13
N TYR A 43 -0.47 -2.58 -4.63
CA TYR A 43 -0.77 -3.80 -5.37
C TYR A 43 -1.56 -4.82 -4.53
N THR A 44 -1.19 -5.00 -3.26
CA THR A 44 -1.91 -5.89 -2.34
C THR A 44 -3.37 -5.48 -2.21
N VAL A 45 -3.64 -4.19 -1.97
CA VAL A 45 -5.01 -3.67 -1.90
C VAL A 45 -5.74 -3.85 -3.24
N ALA A 46 -5.11 -3.49 -4.35
CA ALA A 46 -5.69 -3.58 -5.69
C ALA A 46 -6.14 -5.01 -6.04
N LYS A 47 -5.36 -6.03 -5.67
CA LYS A 47 -5.76 -7.44 -5.84
C LYS A 47 -7.04 -7.80 -5.09
N HIS A 48 -7.23 -7.29 -3.89
CA HIS A 48 -8.45 -7.51 -3.13
C HIS A 48 -9.64 -6.76 -3.71
N LEU A 49 -9.43 -5.53 -4.19
CA LEU A 49 -10.47 -4.78 -4.91
C LEU A 49 -10.93 -5.49 -6.16
N GLN A 50 -10.02 -6.11 -6.91
CA GLN A 50 -10.35 -6.84 -8.14
C GLN A 50 -11.22 -8.09 -7.87
N ARG A 51 -11.07 -8.72 -6.70
CA ARG A 51 -11.86 -9.89 -6.29
C ARG A 51 -13.19 -9.52 -5.63
N ALA A 52 -13.36 -8.29 -5.21
CA ALA A 52 -14.54 -7.83 -4.49
C ALA A 52 -15.82 -8.18 -5.23
N GLY A 53 -16.81 -8.67 -4.50
CA GLY A 53 -18.11 -9.07 -5.04
C GLY A 53 -18.17 -10.51 -5.55
N TYR A 54 -17.05 -11.23 -5.70
CA TYR A 54 -17.08 -12.61 -6.17
C TYR A 54 -17.85 -13.50 -5.19
N CYS A 55 -18.80 -14.26 -5.75
CA CYS A 55 -19.60 -15.25 -5.02
C CYS A 55 -19.97 -16.39 -5.95
N ARG A 56 -19.74 -17.63 -5.53
CA ARG A 56 -20.13 -18.82 -6.29
C ARG A 56 -21.60 -19.16 -6.16
N GLY A 57 -22.29 -18.60 -5.17
CA GLY A 57 -23.68 -18.90 -4.83
C GLY A 57 -24.51 -17.64 -4.62
N ASN A 58 -25.26 -17.60 -3.53
CA ASN A 58 -26.14 -16.49 -3.13
C ASN A 58 -25.59 -15.76 -1.91
N CYS A 59 -24.50 -15.02 -2.10
CA CYS A 59 -23.97 -14.18 -1.03
C CYS A 59 -24.88 -12.95 -0.81
N VAL A 60 -25.14 -12.62 0.44
CA VAL A 60 -25.99 -11.50 0.81
C VAL A 60 -25.16 -10.34 1.31
N GLY A 61 -25.44 -9.15 0.79
CA GLY A 61 -24.81 -7.91 1.19
C GLY A 61 -24.00 -7.26 0.08
N GLU A 62 -23.19 -6.25 0.44
CA GLU A 62 -22.35 -5.53 -0.51
C GLU A 62 -20.95 -6.16 -0.60
N GLY A 63 -20.50 -6.46 -1.82
CA GLY A 63 -19.16 -6.99 -2.09
C GLY A 63 -18.04 -5.98 -1.86
N LEU A 64 -18.36 -4.69 -1.91
CA LEU A 64 -17.42 -3.59 -1.69
C LEU A 64 -18.09 -2.45 -0.94
N VAL A 65 -17.48 -2.03 0.17
CA VAL A 65 -17.88 -0.86 0.94
C VAL A 65 -16.71 0.10 0.97
N ILE A 66 -16.95 1.36 0.57
CA ILE A 66 -15.95 2.43 0.60
C ILE A 66 -16.46 3.52 1.53
N SER A 67 -15.62 4.02 2.45
CA SER A 67 -15.96 5.15 3.32
C SER A 67 -16.24 6.41 2.49
N ALA A 68 -17.00 7.34 3.04
CA ALA A 68 -17.33 8.60 2.37
C ALA A 68 -16.10 9.43 1.94
N LYS A 69 -14.98 9.28 2.66
CA LYS A 69 -13.69 9.91 2.32
C LYS A 69 -12.81 9.08 1.41
N GLY A 70 -13.16 7.81 1.17
CA GLY A 70 -12.33 6.88 0.41
C GLY A 70 -11.12 6.32 1.18
N ASP A 71 -10.94 6.71 2.44
CA ASP A 71 -9.78 6.37 3.29
C ASP A 71 -9.91 5.01 4.01
N CYS A 72 -11.02 4.34 3.79
CA CYS A 72 -11.28 2.98 4.24
C CYS A 72 -12.10 2.22 3.21
N VAL A 73 -11.74 0.98 2.98
CA VAL A 73 -12.44 0.07 2.08
C VAL A 73 -12.55 -1.32 2.70
N ILE A 74 -13.69 -1.98 2.48
CA ILE A 74 -13.90 -3.38 2.84
C ILE A 74 -14.31 -4.12 1.58
N ALA A 75 -13.54 -5.14 1.22
CA ALA A 75 -13.79 -6.02 0.10
C ALA A 75 -14.21 -7.40 0.61
N ARG A 76 -15.25 -7.99 0.00
CA ARG A 76 -15.73 -9.34 0.28
C ARG A 76 -15.66 -10.20 -0.97
N TRP A 77 -15.24 -11.43 -0.81
CA TRP A 77 -15.24 -12.42 -1.87
C TRP A 77 -15.34 -13.83 -1.25
N ASP A 78 -16.03 -14.73 -1.91
CA ASP A 78 -16.17 -16.13 -1.52
C ASP A 78 -14.83 -16.86 -1.77
N ALA A 79 -13.97 -16.92 -0.74
CA ALA A 79 -12.61 -17.42 -0.86
C ALA A 79 -12.54 -18.95 -0.97
N ASN A 80 -13.45 -19.66 -0.33
CA ASN A 80 -13.50 -21.13 -0.30
C ASN A 80 -14.47 -21.71 -1.35
N GLY A 81 -15.25 -20.86 -2.04
CA GLY A 81 -16.19 -21.26 -3.09
C GLY A 81 -17.42 -22.00 -2.58
N ASN A 82 -17.81 -21.77 -1.32
CA ASN A 82 -18.99 -22.40 -0.72
C ASN A 82 -20.31 -21.65 -1.00
N GLY A 83 -20.23 -20.47 -1.61
CA GLY A 83 -21.38 -19.69 -2.02
C GLY A 83 -21.99 -18.80 -0.95
N VAL A 84 -21.27 -18.55 0.14
CA VAL A 84 -21.66 -17.69 1.25
C VAL A 84 -20.46 -16.80 1.62
N TRP A 85 -20.70 -15.57 2.04
CA TRP A 85 -19.68 -14.71 2.65
C TRP A 85 -19.70 -14.87 4.16
N GLU A 86 -18.68 -15.55 4.70
CA GLU A 86 -18.51 -15.69 6.14
C GLU A 86 -18.13 -14.36 6.79
N SER A 87 -18.93 -13.94 7.76
CA SER A 87 -18.72 -12.67 8.48
C SER A 87 -17.93 -12.82 9.77
N SER A 88 -17.71 -14.04 10.25
CA SER A 88 -17.16 -14.26 11.58
C SER A 88 -15.96 -15.20 11.59
N SER A 89 -15.07 -14.92 12.53
CA SER A 89 -13.80 -15.57 12.87
C SER A 89 -12.68 -15.45 11.84
N ALA A 90 -11.53 -15.05 12.34
CA ALA A 90 -10.37 -14.63 11.56
C ALA A 90 -9.76 -15.65 10.58
N LYS A 91 -10.15 -16.92 10.66
CA LYS A 91 -9.57 -17.97 9.79
C LYS A 91 -10.33 -18.18 8.48
N GLU A 92 -11.64 -17.96 8.46
CA GLU A 92 -12.52 -18.23 7.31
C GLU A 92 -13.27 -16.99 6.82
N ALA A 93 -12.94 -15.82 7.37
CA ALA A 93 -13.62 -14.59 6.98
C ALA A 93 -13.34 -14.23 5.51
N ASP A 94 -14.41 -14.01 4.78
CA ASP A 94 -14.43 -13.61 3.36
C ASP A 94 -14.37 -12.08 3.18
N ALA A 95 -14.08 -11.35 4.23
CA ALA A 95 -13.92 -9.91 4.20
C ALA A 95 -12.50 -9.51 4.57
N ILE A 96 -11.99 -8.49 3.91
CA ILE A 96 -10.77 -7.79 4.29
C ILE A 96 -10.99 -6.29 4.24
N GLY A 97 -10.55 -5.60 5.29
CA GLY A 97 -10.57 -4.14 5.35
C GLY A 97 -9.17 -3.56 5.20
N PHE A 98 -9.11 -2.38 4.60
CA PHE A 98 -7.93 -1.52 4.57
C PHE A 98 -8.34 -0.13 4.96
N ARG A 99 -7.55 0.54 5.81
CA ARG A 99 -7.81 1.92 6.22
C ARG A 99 -6.53 2.69 6.46
N LEU A 100 -6.62 4.00 6.34
CA LEU A 100 -5.60 4.93 6.82
C LEU A 100 -5.97 5.40 8.23
N GLN A 101 -5.10 5.10 9.19
CA GLN A 101 -5.24 5.56 10.57
C GLN A 101 -3.90 6.06 11.07
N ASP A 102 -3.86 7.30 11.60
CA ASP A 102 -2.66 7.90 12.19
C ASP A 102 -1.40 7.81 11.31
N LYS A 103 -1.55 8.06 9.99
CA LYS A 103 -0.50 7.95 8.97
C LYS A 103 0.05 6.53 8.75
N VAL A 104 -0.70 5.52 9.14
CA VAL A 104 -0.39 4.10 8.95
C VAL A 104 -1.47 3.47 8.09
N LEU A 105 -1.06 2.71 7.09
CA LEU A 105 -1.98 1.82 6.38
C LEU A 105 -2.19 0.58 7.24
N GLU A 106 -3.44 0.28 7.56
CA GLU A 106 -3.84 -0.84 8.38
C GLU A 106 -4.75 -1.80 7.60
N THR A 107 -4.76 -3.06 8.00
CA THR A 107 -5.64 -4.11 7.45
C THR A 107 -6.33 -4.88 8.57
N LEU A 108 -7.53 -5.40 8.27
CA LEU A 108 -8.26 -6.28 9.16
C LEU A 108 -8.97 -7.36 8.35
N ARG A 109 -8.60 -8.62 8.58
CA ARG A 109 -9.35 -9.75 8.06
C ARG A 109 -10.63 -9.94 8.86
N GLY A 110 -11.76 -10.15 8.17
CA GLY A 110 -13.07 -10.20 8.81
C GLY A 110 -13.64 -8.86 9.21
N ALA A 111 -13.17 -7.77 8.59
CA ALA A 111 -13.67 -6.43 8.86
C ALA A 111 -15.16 -6.33 8.53
N THR A 112 -15.95 -5.86 9.50
CA THR A 112 -17.38 -5.56 9.34
C THR A 112 -17.66 -4.07 9.18
N GLY A 113 -16.68 -3.22 9.53
CA GLY A 113 -16.73 -1.77 9.43
C GLY A 113 -15.34 -1.15 9.52
N CYS A 114 -15.25 0.14 9.26
CA CYS A 114 -13.98 0.90 9.26
C CYS A 114 -13.48 1.28 10.67
N THR A 115 -14.27 1.04 11.68
CA THR A 115 -13.97 1.36 13.08
C THR A 115 -13.70 0.07 13.87
N GLY A 116 -13.29 0.22 15.13
CA GLY A 116 -13.06 -0.94 16.01
C GLY A 116 -11.60 -1.30 16.20
N LYS A 117 -11.39 -2.40 16.90
CA LYS A 117 -10.06 -2.92 17.29
C LYS A 117 -9.64 -4.10 16.41
N GLY A 118 -8.39 -4.51 16.52
CA GLY A 118 -7.85 -5.70 15.83
C GLY A 118 -7.21 -5.39 14.48
N TRP A 119 -7.13 -4.13 14.08
CA TRP A 119 -6.42 -3.73 12.87
C TRP A 119 -4.92 -3.92 13.01
N GLU A 120 -4.31 -4.49 11.99
CA GLU A 120 -2.89 -4.78 11.91
C GLU A 120 -2.20 -3.75 11.02
N LYS A 121 -1.04 -3.26 11.46
CA LYS A 121 -0.25 -2.30 10.69
C LYS A 121 0.38 -2.99 9.48
N MET A 122 0.16 -2.44 8.31
CA MET A 122 0.82 -2.87 7.06
C MET A 122 2.10 -2.09 6.78
N THR A 123 2.23 -0.87 7.35
CA THR A 123 3.40 -0.01 7.20
C THR A 123 3.98 0.33 8.55
N ASP A 124 5.31 0.47 8.61
CA ASP A 124 6.02 0.85 9.83
C ASP A 124 6.10 2.37 9.94
N GLN A 125 5.37 2.94 10.90
CA GLN A 125 5.34 4.37 11.18
C GLN A 125 6.71 4.96 11.58
N THR A 126 7.65 4.13 12.04
CA THR A 126 8.99 4.59 12.40
C THR A 126 9.84 4.91 11.17
N THR A 127 9.52 4.36 10.02
CA THR A 127 10.25 4.51 8.76
C THR A 127 9.49 5.25 7.69
N ILE A 128 8.16 5.01 7.58
CA ILE A 128 7.30 5.51 6.52
C ILE A 128 6.03 6.12 7.11
N GLN A 129 5.63 7.28 6.60
CA GLN A 129 4.32 7.89 6.88
C GLN A 129 3.46 7.85 5.63
N ILE A 130 2.28 7.28 5.74
CA ILE A 130 1.27 7.32 4.70
C ILE A 130 0.53 8.66 4.80
N GLN A 131 0.60 9.44 3.74
CA GLN A 131 -0.05 10.76 3.67
C GLN A 131 -1.46 10.70 3.12
N ALA A 132 -1.71 9.76 2.20
CA ALA A 132 -3.03 9.53 1.64
C ALA A 132 -3.22 8.06 1.26
N PHE A 133 -4.39 7.56 1.53
CA PHE A 133 -4.96 6.32 1.02
C PHE A 133 -6.37 6.64 0.57
N GLN A 134 -6.67 6.41 -0.70
CA GLN A 134 -7.97 6.75 -1.26
C GLN A 134 -8.40 5.69 -2.27
N VAL A 135 -9.62 5.22 -2.12
CA VAL A 135 -10.29 4.32 -3.06
C VAL A 135 -11.53 5.01 -3.59
N GLU A 136 -11.64 5.05 -4.91
CA GLU A 136 -12.78 5.63 -5.63
C GLU A 136 -13.43 4.57 -6.52
N ARG A 137 -14.75 4.64 -6.63
CA ARG A 137 -15.55 3.81 -7.54
C ARG A 137 -16.19 4.69 -8.59
N LEU A 138 -15.88 4.44 -9.85
CA LEU A 138 -16.51 5.07 -11.00
C LEU A 138 -17.44 4.06 -11.67
N ASN A 139 -18.72 4.41 -11.76
CA ASN A 139 -19.73 3.58 -12.41
C ASN A 139 -19.98 4.11 -13.83
N PHE A 140 -20.02 3.20 -14.78
CA PHE A 140 -20.35 3.49 -16.17
C PHE A 140 -21.60 2.69 -16.59
N SER A 141 -22.52 3.33 -17.30
CA SER A 141 -23.75 2.66 -17.76
C SER A 141 -23.40 1.50 -18.71
N GLY A 142 -23.82 0.28 -18.35
CA GLY A 142 -23.59 -0.92 -19.16
C GLY A 142 -22.21 -1.57 -19.02
N TYR A 143 -21.36 -1.08 -18.10
CA TYR A 143 -20.02 -1.63 -17.87
C TYR A 143 -19.78 -1.89 -16.39
N SER A 144 -18.84 -2.80 -16.10
CA SER A 144 -18.35 -3.01 -14.75
C SER A 144 -17.66 -1.74 -14.23
N PRO A 145 -17.78 -1.43 -12.92
CA PRO A 145 -17.19 -0.22 -12.36
C PRO A 145 -15.67 -0.27 -12.39
N LEU A 146 -15.07 0.90 -12.53
CA LEU A 146 -13.64 1.09 -12.37
C LEU A 146 -13.35 1.50 -10.91
N LEU A 147 -12.43 0.78 -10.27
CA LEU A 147 -11.96 1.08 -8.94
C LEU A 147 -10.55 1.66 -9.05
N THR A 148 -10.37 2.88 -8.58
CA THR A 148 -9.06 3.55 -8.56
C THR A 148 -8.57 3.65 -7.13
N LEU A 149 -7.40 3.10 -6.88
CA LEU A 149 -6.67 3.18 -5.63
C LEU A 149 -5.52 4.16 -5.78
N ARG A 150 -5.38 5.07 -4.83
CA ARG A 150 -4.25 5.99 -4.67
C ARG A 150 -3.63 5.78 -3.29
N LEU A 151 -2.33 5.50 -3.27
CA LEU A 151 -1.55 5.38 -2.04
C LEU A 151 -0.33 6.30 -2.13
N ARG A 152 -0.16 7.17 -1.13
CA ARG A 152 0.88 8.18 -1.10
C ARG A 152 1.61 8.14 0.22
N GLY A 153 2.93 8.13 0.18
CA GLY A 153 3.76 8.05 1.37
C GLY A 153 5.10 8.77 1.23
N VAL A 154 5.75 8.96 2.35
CA VAL A 154 7.08 9.57 2.47
C VAL A 154 7.91 8.79 3.47
N SER A 155 9.23 8.81 3.29
CA SER A 155 10.17 8.37 4.32
C SER A 155 10.28 9.43 5.41
N ASN A 156 10.44 8.99 6.67
CA ASN A 156 10.69 9.90 7.78
C ASN A 156 12.02 10.67 7.63
N ASP A 157 13.01 10.05 6.98
CA ASP A 157 14.31 10.67 6.73
C ASP A 157 14.28 11.75 5.63
N GLU A 158 13.36 11.63 4.67
CA GLU A 158 13.23 12.56 3.53
C GLU A 158 11.75 12.90 3.25
N PRO A 159 11.09 13.64 4.15
CA PRO A 159 9.64 13.90 4.08
C PRO A 159 9.20 14.75 2.89
N GLN A 160 10.14 15.41 2.22
CA GLN A 160 9.90 16.19 1.00
C GLN A 160 9.81 15.32 -0.27
N LYS A 161 10.31 14.08 -0.22
CA LYS A 161 10.24 13.14 -1.34
C LYS A 161 9.01 12.27 -1.23
N VAL A 162 7.99 12.63 -1.95
CA VAL A 162 6.71 11.93 -1.98
C VAL A 162 6.74 10.83 -3.03
N VAL A 163 6.29 9.64 -2.65
CA VAL A 163 6.02 8.52 -3.55
C VAL A 163 4.53 8.30 -3.62
N GLU A 164 3.99 8.16 -4.82
CA GLU A 164 2.58 7.89 -5.07
C GLU A 164 2.44 6.70 -6.00
N ALA A 165 1.63 5.73 -5.58
CA ALA A 165 1.19 4.61 -6.40
C ALA A 165 -0.29 4.76 -6.72
N VAL A 166 -0.64 4.61 -7.99
CA VAL A 166 -2.02 4.63 -8.47
C VAL A 166 -2.29 3.33 -9.22
N TYR A 167 -3.33 2.60 -8.78
CA TYR A 167 -3.83 1.42 -9.46
C TYR A 167 -5.29 1.61 -9.84
N SER A 168 -5.63 1.20 -11.05
CA SER A 168 -7.02 1.11 -11.50
C SER A 168 -7.33 -0.34 -11.85
N VAL A 169 -8.39 -0.87 -11.28
CA VAL A 169 -8.85 -2.26 -11.52
C VAL A 169 -10.33 -2.26 -11.86
N THR A 170 -10.76 -3.20 -12.69
CA THR A 170 -12.16 -3.39 -13.02
C THR A 170 -12.82 -4.29 -11.99
N GLY A 171 -13.96 -3.84 -11.43
CA GLY A 171 -14.77 -4.59 -10.49
C GLY A 171 -15.73 -5.52 -11.22
N PHE A 172 -15.24 -6.65 -11.76
CA PHE A 172 -16.04 -7.56 -12.57
C PHE A 172 -17.24 -8.19 -11.87
N ASN A 173 -17.20 -8.23 -10.54
CA ASN A 173 -18.24 -8.86 -9.72
C ASN A 173 -19.07 -7.85 -8.91
N LEU A 174 -19.00 -6.57 -9.29
CA LEU A 174 -19.64 -5.46 -8.56
C LEU A 174 -20.76 -4.80 -9.36
#